data_7df98723cfdf40f78f0129ce3f82d72c
#
_entry.id   7df98723cfdf40f78f0129ce3f82d72c
#
_cell.length_a   1.000
_cell.length_b   1.000
_cell.length_c   1.000
_cell.angle_alpha   90.00
_cell.angle_beta   90.00
_cell.angle_gamma   90.00
#
_symmetry.space_group_name_H-M   'P 1'
#
loop_
_entity.id
_entity.type
_entity.pdbx_description
1 polymer ?
#
loop_
_entity_poly.entity_id
_entity_poly.type
_entity_poly.pdbx_seq_one_letter_code
_entity_poly.pdbx_strand_id
1 'polypeptide(L)'
;FDPDLVEITLLSLQVTVTATLIASAIGLPLGAWLVVNRFRYRRIVIAIINALMGLPPVVVGLFVYIMLSRSGPFGVLGLLFTPTAMIIAQVIIITPIIVSISHQAIRELWADYHDLLISLNATRLQRVMTLIKDGRRALLTAALAGFGRAIGEVGAIMIVGGNIDHVTRVLTTAIALETGKGEFGLALALGFVLIGMA
;
A
#
# COMPACT_ATOMS: atom_id res chain seq x y z
N PHE A 1 -2.26 25.99 16.07
CA PHE A 1 -1.78 25.04 15.06
C PHE A 1 -1.56 25.82 13.77
N ASP A 2 -0.39 25.62 13.16
CA ASP A 2 -0.07 26.22 11.87
C ASP A 2 -1.00 25.61 10.80
N PRO A 3 -1.75 26.41 10.02
CA PRO A 3 -2.66 25.90 8.99
C PRO A 3 -1.97 24.99 7.97
N ASP A 4 -0.74 25.33 7.60
CA ASP A 4 0.04 24.56 6.61
C ASP A 4 0.40 23.17 7.15
N LEU A 5 0.71 23.05 8.45
CA LEU A 5 0.99 21.78 9.09
C LEU A 5 -0.24 20.87 9.13
N VAL A 6 -1.42 21.45 9.37
CA VAL A 6 -2.69 20.71 9.35
C VAL A 6 -2.99 20.20 7.94
N GLU A 7 -2.84 21.03 6.92
CA GLU A 7 -3.06 20.65 5.52
C GLU A 7 -2.15 19.51 5.09
N ILE A 8 -0.82 19.63 5.33
CA ILE A 8 0.17 18.59 5.01
C ILE A 8 -0.15 17.27 5.73
N THR A 9 -0.56 17.34 6.99
CA THR A 9 -0.93 16.18 7.81
C THR A 9 -2.18 15.49 7.27
N LEU A 10 -3.23 16.25 6.96
CA LEU A 10 -4.48 15.73 6.41
C LEU A 10 -4.27 15.09 5.04
N LEU A 11 -3.49 15.74 4.17
CA LEU A 11 -3.16 15.18 2.84
C LEU A 11 -2.37 13.88 2.97
N SER A 12 -1.37 13.83 3.89
CA SER A 12 -0.62 12.60 4.16
C SER A 12 -1.52 11.46 4.59
N LEU A 13 -2.44 11.73 5.51
CA LEU A 13 -3.40 10.75 6.01
C LEU A 13 -4.36 10.30 4.89
N GLN A 14 -4.92 11.26 4.15
CA GLN A 14 -5.83 10.98 3.04
C GLN A 14 -5.19 10.07 1.99
N VAL A 15 -3.99 10.39 1.53
CA VAL A 15 -3.28 9.60 0.51
C VAL A 15 -2.97 8.21 1.03
N THR A 16 -2.43 8.10 2.25
CA THR A 16 -2.02 6.82 2.83
C THR A 16 -3.21 5.92 3.15
N VAL A 17 -4.26 6.46 3.78
CA VAL A 17 -5.47 5.69 4.10
C VAL A 17 -6.17 5.21 2.84
N THR A 18 -6.34 6.10 1.84
CA THR A 18 -6.98 5.74 0.58
C THR A 18 -6.21 4.64 -0.15
N ALA A 19 -4.88 4.77 -0.24
CA ALA A 19 -4.02 3.75 -0.84
C ALA A 19 -4.12 2.41 -0.09
N THR A 20 -4.11 2.44 1.24
CA THR A 20 -4.23 1.24 2.08
C THR A 20 -5.58 0.55 1.91
N LEU A 21 -6.67 1.32 1.85
CA LEU A 21 -8.01 0.77 1.64
C LEU A 21 -8.12 0.08 0.26
N ILE A 22 -7.63 0.73 -0.80
CA ILE A 22 -7.64 0.17 -2.16
C ILE A 22 -6.77 -1.09 -2.21
N ALA A 23 -5.55 -1.02 -1.70
CA ALA A 23 -4.62 -2.15 -1.68
C ALA A 23 -5.15 -3.32 -0.82
N SER A 24 -5.83 -3.03 0.29
CA SER A 24 -6.47 -4.06 1.14
C SER A 24 -7.68 -4.69 0.44
N ALA A 25 -8.51 -3.90 -0.23
CA ALA A 25 -9.65 -4.42 -0.99
C ALA A 25 -9.23 -5.38 -2.10
N ILE A 26 -8.04 -5.20 -2.67
CA ILE A 26 -7.46 -6.09 -3.68
C ILE A 26 -6.66 -7.21 -3.02
N GLY A 27 -5.76 -6.86 -2.10
CA GLY A 27 -4.73 -7.75 -1.57
C GLY A 27 -5.24 -8.82 -0.62
N LEU A 28 -6.19 -8.48 0.26
CA LEU A 28 -6.72 -9.44 1.23
C LEU A 28 -7.50 -10.58 0.55
N PRO A 29 -8.45 -10.31 -0.38
CA PRO A 29 -9.13 -11.38 -1.09
C PRO A 29 -8.19 -12.17 -1.99
N LEU A 30 -7.22 -11.51 -2.64
CA LEU A 30 -6.26 -12.18 -3.50
C LEU A 30 -5.36 -13.14 -2.71
N GLY A 31 -4.88 -12.74 -1.52
CA GLY A 31 -4.12 -13.59 -0.61
C GLY A 31 -4.91 -14.83 -0.21
N ALA A 32 -6.16 -14.67 0.21
CA ALA A 32 -7.04 -15.79 0.56
C ALA A 32 -7.36 -16.68 -0.64
N TRP A 33 -7.62 -16.09 -1.79
CA TRP A 33 -7.90 -16.84 -3.04
C TRP A 33 -6.70 -17.70 -3.46
N LEU A 34 -5.49 -17.20 -3.32
CA LEU A 34 -4.26 -17.95 -3.61
C LEU A 34 -4.08 -19.16 -2.70
N VAL A 35 -4.63 -19.15 -1.48
CA VAL A 35 -4.58 -20.30 -0.58
C VAL A 35 -5.55 -21.40 -1.00
N VAL A 36 -6.79 -21.03 -1.27
CA VAL A 36 -7.88 -21.99 -1.55
C VAL A 36 -7.75 -22.62 -2.93
N ASN A 37 -7.24 -21.86 -3.92
CA ASN A 37 -7.19 -22.31 -5.30
C ASN A 37 -5.85 -22.95 -5.65
N ARG A 38 -5.91 -24.18 -6.17
CA ARG A 38 -4.75 -24.90 -6.71
C ARG A 38 -4.73 -24.77 -8.23
N PHE A 39 -3.68 -24.14 -8.78
CA PHE A 39 -3.43 -24.04 -10.21
C PHE A 39 -1.95 -24.25 -10.53
N ARG A 40 -1.64 -24.60 -11.79
CA ARG A 40 -0.30 -25.05 -12.22
C ARG A 40 0.83 -24.09 -11.84
N TYR A 41 0.61 -22.78 -11.96
CA TYR A 41 1.65 -21.75 -11.76
C TYR A 41 1.58 -21.06 -10.39
N ARG A 42 0.77 -21.57 -9.43
CA ARG A 42 0.55 -20.95 -8.13
C ARG A 42 1.87 -20.64 -7.39
N ARG A 43 2.83 -21.57 -7.41
CA ARG A 43 4.14 -21.35 -6.73
C ARG A 43 4.91 -20.19 -7.33
N ILE A 44 4.88 -20.06 -8.65
CA ILE A 44 5.55 -18.97 -9.38
C ILE A 44 4.89 -17.63 -9.05
N VAL A 45 3.55 -17.58 -9.07
CA VAL A 45 2.80 -16.36 -8.71
C VAL A 45 3.13 -15.91 -7.28
N ILE A 46 3.13 -16.83 -6.30
CA ILE A 46 3.50 -16.51 -4.92
C ILE A 46 4.96 -16.03 -4.84
N ALA A 47 5.88 -16.68 -5.55
CA ALA A 47 7.27 -16.27 -5.57
C ALA A 47 7.45 -14.87 -6.17
N ILE A 48 6.73 -14.54 -7.24
CA ILE A 48 6.73 -13.20 -7.84
C ILE A 48 6.18 -12.16 -6.85
N ILE A 49 5.04 -12.43 -6.21
CA ILE A 49 4.45 -11.52 -5.22
C ILE A 49 5.44 -11.25 -4.08
N ASN A 50 6.11 -12.30 -3.56
CA ASN A 50 7.10 -12.16 -2.51
C ASN A 50 8.33 -11.35 -2.99
N ALA A 51 8.78 -11.55 -4.23
CA ALA A 51 9.86 -10.76 -4.81
C ALA A 51 9.47 -9.28 -4.98
N LEU A 52 8.22 -9.01 -5.35
CA LEU A 52 7.68 -7.64 -5.49
C LEU A 52 7.63 -6.86 -4.16
N MET A 53 7.62 -7.54 -2.99
CA MET A 53 7.75 -6.85 -1.70
C MET A 53 9.09 -6.11 -1.56
N GLY A 54 10.13 -6.59 -2.22
CA GLY A 54 11.47 -5.99 -2.23
C GLY A 54 11.69 -4.93 -3.32
N LEU A 55 10.66 -4.56 -4.09
CA LEU A 55 10.80 -3.54 -5.14
C LEU A 55 11.27 -2.20 -4.55
N PRO A 56 12.32 -1.59 -5.15
CA PRO A 56 12.73 -0.25 -4.76
C PRO A 56 11.61 0.77 -5.08
N PRO A 57 11.09 1.49 -4.08
CA PRO A 57 9.96 2.41 -4.31
C PRO A 57 10.25 3.49 -5.33
N VAL A 58 11.49 3.96 -5.39
CA VAL A 58 11.93 4.96 -6.39
C VAL A 58 11.74 4.44 -7.81
N VAL A 59 12.00 3.15 -8.06
CA VAL A 59 11.79 2.53 -9.37
C VAL A 59 10.30 2.46 -9.71
N VAL A 60 9.45 2.13 -8.74
CA VAL A 60 7.99 2.13 -8.90
C VAL A 60 7.51 3.56 -9.19
N GLY A 61 7.98 4.55 -8.44
CA GLY A 61 7.66 5.96 -8.68
C GLY A 61 8.04 6.41 -10.08
N LEU A 62 9.24 6.06 -10.54
CA LEU A 62 9.70 6.36 -11.91
C LEU A 62 8.84 5.68 -12.98
N PHE A 63 8.47 4.41 -12.76
CA PHE A 63 7.58 3.69 -13.66
C PHE A 63 6.21 4.37 -13.77
N VAL A 64 5.59 4.71 -12.64
CA VAL A 64 4.30 5.41 -12.60
C VAL A 64 4.43 6.80 -13.25
N TYR A 65 5.53 7.52 -12.98
CA TYR A 65 5.82 8.81 -13.62
C TYR A 65 5.84 8.68 -15.15
N ILE A 66 6.57 7.71 -15.70
CA ILE A 66 6.64 7.49 -17.16
C ILE A 66 5.25 7.15 -17.72
N MET A 67 4.48 6.31 -17.03
CA MET A 67 3.13 5.94 -17.47
C MET A 67 2.15 7.11 -17.49
N LEU A 68 2.23 8.02 -16.50
CA LEU A 68 1.33 9.17 -16.33
C LEU A 68 1.85 10.46 -16.97
N SER A 69 3.10 10.49 -17.46
CA SER A 69 3.68 11.67 -18.11
C SER A 69 2.94 12.00 -19.42
N ARG A 70 3.02 13.24 -19.88
CA ARG A 70 2.35 13.69 -21.12
C ARG A 70 2.69 12.86 -22.36
N SER A 71 3.90 12.31 -22.41
CA SER A 71 4.37 11.40 -23.46
C SER A 71 4.06 9.93 -23.18
N GLY A 72 3.53 9.60 -22.01
CA GLY A 72 3.19 8.24 -21.59
C GLY A 72 1.78 7.82 -22.03
N PRO A 73 1.48 6.51 -21.94
CA PRO A 73 0.21 5.97 -22.41
C PRO A 73 -1.02 6.50 -21.66
N PHE A 74 -0.86 6.92 -20.42
CA PHE A 74 -1.93 7.48 -19.58
C PHE A 74 -1.81 9.00 -19.38
N GLY A 75 -0.96 9.68 -20.14
CA GLY A 75 -0.74 11.13 -20.03
C GLY A 75 -1.98 11.98 -20.29
N VAL A 76 -2.92 11.46 -21.10
CA VAL A 76 -4.22 12.10 -21.37
C VAL A 76 -5.05 12.34 -20.12
N LEU A 77 -4.84 11.51 -19.06
CA LEU A 77 -5.58 11.60 -17.79
C LEU A 77 -5.13 12.81 -16.94
N GLY A 78 -3.98 13.42 -17.21
CA GLY A 78 -3.47 14.58 -16.48
C GLY A 78 -3.25 14.35 -14.98
N LEU A 79 -2.97 13.10 -14.56
CA LEU A 79 -2.88 12.71 -13.15
C LEU A 79 -1.52 13.00 -12.52
N LEU A 80 -0.47 13.19 -13.31
CA LEU A 80 0.86 13.44 -12.77
C LEU A 80 0.88 14.71 -11.93
N PHE A 81 1.62 14.68 -10.82
CA PHE A 81 1.69 15.76 -9.83
C PHE A 81 0.35 16.05 -9.13
N THR A 82 -0.46 15.01 -8.93
CA THR A 82 -1.69 15.08 -8.15
C THR A 82 -1.66 14.05 -7.01
N PRO A 83 -2.49 14.21 -5.95
CA PRO A 83 -2.65 13.20 -4.92
C PRO A 83 -3.05 11.82 -5.46
N THR A 84 -3.79 11.78 -6.57
CA THR A 84 -4.17 10.52 -7.24
C THR A 84 -2.96 9.74 -7.74
N ALA A 85 -1.97 10.40 -8.35
CA ALA A 85 -0.74 9.73 -8.78
C ALA A 85 0.03 9.14 -7.59
N MET A 86 0.04 9.85 -6.44
CA MET A 86 0.66 9.39 -5.20
C MET A 86 -0.05 8.13 -4.67
N ILE A 87 -1.39 8.12 -4.67
CA ILE A 87 -2.20 6.97 -4.28
C ILE A 87 -1.89 5.77 -5.19
N ILE A 88 -1.85 5.95 -6.50
CA ILE A 88 -1.53 4.87 -7.46
C ILE A 88 -0.16 4.26 -7.15
N ALA A 89 0.87 5.09 -6.96
CA ALA A 89 2.21 4.62 -6.63
C ALA A 89 2.23 3.82 -5.31
N GLN A 90 1.58 4.33 -4.26
CA GLN A 90 1.48 3.64 -2.98
C GLN A 90 0.72 2.31 -3.11
N VAL A 91 -0.41 2.26 -3.81
CA VAL A 91 -1.16 1.01 -4.04
C VAL A 91 -0.28 -0.05 -4.69
N ILE A 92 0.50 0.31 -5.71
CA ILE A 92 1.42 -0.63 -6.38
C ILE A 92 2.46 -1.17 -5.40
N ILE A 93 3.03 -0.31 -4.53
CA ILE A 93 4.07 -0.69 -3.58
C ILE A 93 3.54 -1.60 -2.48
N ILE A 94 2.38 -1.26 -1.89
CA ILE A 94 1.90 -1.96 -0.69
C ILE A 94 1.03 -3.17 -1.00
N THR A 95 0.44 -3.29 -2.19
CA THR A 95 -0.40 -4.44 -2.56
C THR A 95 0.33 -5.77 -2.43
N PRO A 96 1.56 -5.95 -2.96
CA PRO A 96 2.30 -7.22 -2.79
C PRO A 96 2.54 -7.58 -1.32
N ILE A 97 2.78 -6.58 -0.47
CA ILE A 97 3.01 -6.75 0.97
C ILE A 97 1.73 -7.30 1.62
N ILE A 98 0.58 -6.64 1.37
CA ILE A 98 -0.71 -7.05 1.91
C ILE A 98 -1.08 -8.46 1.41
N VAL A 99 -0.89 -8.75 0.12
CA VAL A 99 -1.14 -10.08 -0.45
C VAL A 99 -0.28 -11.15 0.22
N SER A 100 1.01 -10.91 0.38
CA SER A 100 1.94 -11.88 0.96
C SER A 100 1.61 -12.19 2.42
N ILE A 101 1.40 -11.16 3.25
CA ILE A 101 1.09 -11.33 4.67
C ILE A 101 -0.29 -12.00 4.83
N SER A 102 -1.30 -11.58 4.06
CA SER A 102 -2.62 -12.20 4.10
C SER A 102 -2.59 -13.65 3.62
N HIS A 103 -1.81 -13.97 2.58
CA HIS A 103 -1.61 -15.33 2.11
C HIS A 103 -1.01 -16.23 3.21
N GLN A 104 -0.01 -15.74 3.95
CA GLN A 104 0.60 -16.51 5.05
C GLN A 104 -0.42 -16.77 6.18
N ALA A 105 -1.11 -15.72 6.63
CA ALA A 105 -2.11 -15.82 7.69
C ALA A 105 -3.27 -16.77 7.34
N ILE A 106 -3.79 -16.65 6.11
CA ILE A 106 -4.89 -17.51 5.65
C ILE A 106 -4.42 -18.95 5.40
N ARG A 107 -3.16 -19.16 5.04
CA ARG A 107 -2.62 -20.51 4.85
C ARG A 107 -2.57 -21.31 6.16
N GLU A 108 -2.29 -20.67 7.28
CA GLU A 108 -2.35 -21.30 8.62
C GLU A 108 -3.77 -21.71 8.93
N LEU A 109 -4.74 -20.81 8.83
CA LEU A 109 -6.15 -21.10 9.00
C LEU A 109 -6.67 -22.17 8.04
N TRP A 110 -6.20 -22.19 6.80
CA TRP A 110 -6.61 -23.20 5.83
C TRP A 110 -6.19 -24.60 6.24
N ALA A 111 -5.06 -24.76 6.92
CA ALA A 111 -4.64 -26.08 7.43
C ALA A 111 -5.64 -26.65 8.44
N ASP A 112 -6.21 -25.79 9.29
CA ASP A 112 -7.19 -26.20 10.32
C ASP A 112 -8.59 -26.43 9.74
N TYR A 113 -9.00 -25.62 8.75
CA TYR A 113 -10.37 -25.62 8.20
C TYR A 113 -10.55 -26.50 6.97
N HIS A 114 -9.47 -27.00 6.36
CA HIS A 114 -9.48 -27.69 5.08
C HIS A 114 -10.46 -28.86 5.03
N ASP A 115 -10.33 -29.79 5.96
CA ASP A 115 -11.11 -31.03 5.97
C ASP A 115 -12.59 -30.77 6.31
N LEU A 116 -12.84 -29.83 7.23
CA LEU A 116 -14.18 -29.40 7.60
C LEU A 116 -14.90 -28.76 6.38
N LEU A 117 -14.25 -27.81 5.70
CA LEU A 117 -14.87 -27.11 4.57
C LEU A 117 -15.06 -28.01 3.35
N ILE A 118 -14.24 -29.06 3.21
CA ILE A 118 -14.43 -30.07 2.17
C ILE A 118 -15.58 -31.01 2.51
N SER A 119 -15.66 -31.49 3.75
CA SER A 119 -16.74 -32.38 4.19
C SER A 119 -18.13 -31.74 4.09
N LEU A 120 -18.19 -30.42 4.28
CA LEU A 120 -19.40 -29.61 4.11
C LEU A 120 -19.70 -29.27 2.65
N ASN A 121 -18.94 -29.78 1.69
CA ASN A 121 -19.06 -29.45 0.26
C ASN A 121 -19.09 -27.92 -0.02
N ALA A 122 -18.40 -27.12 0.81
CA ALA A 122 -18.35 -25.68 0.65
C ALA A 122 -17.75 -25.31 -0.73
N THR A 123 -18.37 -24.37 -1.43
CA THR A 123 -17.87 -23.83 -2.69
C THR A 123 -16.57 -23.04 -2.47
N ARG A 124 -15.80 -22.80 -3.55
CA ARG A 124 -14.54 -22.03 -3.44
C ARG A 124 -14.76 -20.64 -2.84
N LEU A 125 -15.83 -19.96 -3.25
CA LEU A 125 -16.16 -18.64 -2.72
C LEU A 125 -16.51 -18.71 -1.23
N GLN A 126 -17.31 -19.69 -0.80
CA GLN A 126 -17.63 -19.89 0.61
C GLN A 126 -16.38 -20.15 1.44
N ARG A 127 -15.43 -20.97 0.97
CA ARG A 127 -14.16 -21.21 1.64
C ARG A 127 -13.36 -19.92 1.81
N VAL A 128 -13.21 -19.13 0.75
CA VAL A 128 -12.51 -17.82 0.81
C VAL A 128 -13.20 -16.88 1.80
N MET A 129 -14.52 -16.74 1.74
CA MET A 129 -15.27 -15.84 2.62
C MET A 129 -15.20 -16.28 4.09
N THR A 130 -15.29 -17.57 4.38
CA THR A 130 -15.12 -18.11 5.74
C THR A 130 -13.74 -17.78 6.29
N LEU A 131 -12.68 -18.06 5.52
CA LEU A 131 -11.31 -17.77 5.94
C LEU A 131 -11.05 -16.28 6.14
N ILE A 132 -11.62 -15.41 5.30
CA ILE A 132 -11.53 -13.95 5.50
C ILE A 132 -12.24 -13.53 6.78
N LYS A 133 -13.45 -14.07 7.03
CA LYS A 133 -14.23 -13.74 8.23
C LYS A 133 -13.51 -14.18 9.52
N ASP A 134 -13.02 -15.39 9.56
CA ASP A 134 -12.38 -15.95 10.75
C ASP A 134 -10.96 -15.43 10.93
N GLY A 135 -10.23 -15.18 9.81
CA GLY A 135 -8.89 -14.58 9.77
C GLY A 135 -8.85 -13.07 9.94
N ARG A 136 -9.99 -12.40 10.17
CA ARG A 136 -10.10 -10.92 10.17
C ARG A 136 -9.05 -10.20 11.01
N ARG A 137 -8.63 -10.77 12.16
CA ARG A 137 -7.61 -10.16 13.04
C ARG A 137 -6.24 -10.19 12.37
N ALA A 138 -5.84 -11.32 11.82
CA ALA A 138 -4.58 -11.46 11.09
C ALA A 138 -4.57 -10.65 9.78
N LEU A 139 -5.73 -10.57 9.11
CA LEU A 139 -5.89 -9.73 7.92
C LEU A 139 -5.82 -8.23 8.24
N LEU A 140 -6.32 -7.80 9.40
CA LEU A 140 -6.11 -6.44 9.89
C LEU A 140 -4.62 -6.14 10.07
N THR A 141 -3.85 -7.07 10.64
CA THR A 141 -2.39 -6.93 10.75
C THR A 141 -1.73 -6.77 9.38
N ALA A 142 -2.19 -7.51 8.36
CA ALA A 142 -1.70 -7.35 6.99
C ALA A 142 -1.99 -5.93 6.41
N ALA A 143 -3.19 -5.42 6.65
CA ALA A 143 -3.57 -4.06 6.24
C ALA A 143 -2.75 -2.99 6.97
N LEU A 144 -2.55 -3.14 8.29
CA LEU A 144 -1.73 -2.23 9.11
C LEU A 144 -0.25 -2.27 8.69
N ALA A 145 0.30 -3.43 8.32
CA ALA A 145 1.64 -3.52 7.76
C ALA A 145 1.76 -2.77 6.43
N GLY A 146 0.74 -2.84 5.57
CA GLY A 146 0.65 -2.04 4.36
C GLY A 146 0.58 -0.54 4.64
N PHE A 147 -0.22 -0.14 5.63
CA PHE A 147 -0.34 1.26 6.08
C PHE A 147 0.99 1.79 6.59
N GLY A 148 1.64 1.07 7.52
CA GLY A 148 2.95 1.47 8.07
C GLY A 148 4.03 1.59 6.98
N ARG A 149 3.97 0.73 5.94
CA ARG A 149 4.86 0.85 4.79
C ARG A 149 4.55 2.08 3.93
N ALA A 150 3.26 2.39 3.73
CA ALA A 150 2.82 3.52 2.91
C ALA A 150 3.11 4.87 3.58
N ILE A 151 2.85 5.01 4.89
CA ILE A 151 2.97 6.29 5.59
C ILE A 151 4.42 6.80 5.63
N GLY A 152 5.42 5.90 5.64
CA GLY A 152 6.84 6.24 5.61
C GLY A 152 7.42 6.39 4.20
N GLU A 153 6.61 6.31 3.15
CA GLU A 153 7.13 6.36 1.78
C GLU A 153 7.48 7.79 1.36
N VAL A 154 8.71 7.99 0.90
CA VAL A 154 9.24 9.27 0.43
C VAL A 154 9.51 9.24 -1.07
N GLY A 155 10.30 8.26 -1.52
CA GLY A 155 10.92 8.26 -2.83
C GLY A 155 9.94 8.24 -3.99
N ALA A 156 8.99 7.32 -3.98
CA ALA A 156 7.96 7.22 -5.02
C ALA A 156 7.06 8.46 -5.01
N ILE A 157 6.64 8.91 -3.82
CA ILE A 157 5.75 10.07 -3.66
C ILE A 157 6.42 11.35 -4.17
N MET A 158 7.73 11.53 -3.87
CA MET A 158 8.49 12.67 -4.35
C MET A 158 8.51 12.73 -5.89
N ILE A 159 8.70 11.58 -6.55
CA ILE A 159 8.78 11.50 -8.02
C ILE A 159 7.43 11.80 -8.67
N VAL A 160 6.34 11.17 -8.19
CA VAL A 160 5.02 11.30 -8.85
C VAL A 160 4.23 12.50 -8.38
N GLY A 161 4.48 12.99 -7.16
CA GLY A 161 3.81 14.14 -6.56
C GLY A 161 4.52 15.47 -6.79
N GLY A 162 5.87 15.46 -6.89
CA GLY A 162 6.67 16.67 -7.11
C GLY A 162 6.77 17.61 -5.91
N ASN A 163 6.26 17.24 -4.73
CA ASN A 163 6.32 18.04 -3.49
C ASN A 163 5.82 19.48 -3.65
N ILE A 164 4.74 19.67 -4.40
CA ILE A 164 4.17 20.99 -4.73
C ILE A 164 3.41 21.50 -3.50
N ASP A 165 3.67 22.73 -3.09
CA ASP A 165 3.04 23.39 -1.96
C ASP A 165 1.52 23.45 -2.15
N HIS A 166 0.76 23.22 -1.09
CA HIS A 166 -0.70 23.18 -1.07
C HIS A 166 -1.36 22.20 -2.05
N VAL A 167 -0.60 21.32 -2.74
CA VAL A 167 -1.13 20.38 -3.73
C VAL A 167 -0.74 18.93 -3.44
N THR A 168 0.58 18.67 -3.31
CA THR A 168 1.11 17.31 -3.17
C THR A 168 2.17 17.18 -2.07
N ARG A 169 2.43 18.26 -1.31
CA ARG A 169 3.35 18.20 -0.18
C ARG A 169 2.72 17.40 0.95
N VAL A 170 3.37 16.31 1.34
CA VAL A 170 3.00 15.42 2.46
C VAL A 170 4.10 15.44 3.52
N LEU A 171 3.83 14.91 4.73
CA LEU A 171 4.78 14.95 5.85
C LEU A 171 6.16 14.42 5.47
N THR A 172 6.23 13.28 4.79
CA THR A 172 7.52 12.67 4.40
C THR A 172 8.30 13.51 3.41
N THR A 173 7.64 14.14 2.43
CA THR A 173 8.30 15.02 1.46
C THR A 173 8.64 16.38 2.05
N ALA A 174 7.84 16.89 3.01
CA ALA A 174 8.15 18.09 3.78
C ALA A 174 9.39 17.88 4.68
N ILE A 175 9.48 16.75 5.39
CA ILE A 175 10.66 16.39 6.19
C ILE A 175 11.92 16.38 5.32
N ALA A 176 11.86 15.75 4.15
CA ALA A 176 12.99 15.69 3.22
C ALA A 176 13.41 17.09 2.74
N LEU A 177 12.44 17.95 2.44
CA LEU A 177 12.66 19.34 2.01
C LEU A 177 13.33 20.17 3.11
N GLU A 178 12.75 20.16 4.32
CA GLU A 178 13.26 20.97 5.43
C GLU A 178 14.65 20.49 5.90
N THR A 179 14.88 19.17 5.86
CA THR A 179 16.22 18.61 6.09
C THR A 179 17.22 19.12 5.04
N GLY A 180 16.82 19.17 3.77
CA GLY A 180 17.66 19.69 2.69
C GLY A 180 17.97 21.20 2.79
N LYS A 181 17.08 21.97 3.43
CA LYS A 181 17.30 23.41 3.74
C LYS A 181 18.17 23.62 4.97
N GLY A 182 18.41 22.59 5.79
CA GLY A 182 19.11 22.70 7.08
C GLY A 182 18.20 23.08 8.26
N GLU A 183 16.87 23.15 8.05
CA GLU A 183 15.87 23.48 9.07
C GLU A 183 15.51 22.23 9.91
N PHE A 184 16.51 21.70 10.63
CA PHE A 184 16.38 20.43 11.39
C PHE A 184 15.31 20.49 12.49
N GLY A 185 15.09 21.68 13.10
CA GLY A 185 14.05 21.84 14.12
C GLY A 185 12.66 21.57 13.59
N LEU A 186 12.32 22.12 12.42
CA LEU A 186 11.04 21.90 11.76
C LEU A 186 10.93 20.48 11.24
N ALA A 187 11.98 19.93 10.62
CA ALA A 187 12.03 18.56 10.15
C ALA A 187 11.77 17.54 11.27
N LEU A 188 12.35 17.75 12.46
CA LEU A 188 12.10 16.92 13.64
C LEU A 188 10.66 17.04 14.15
N ALA A 189 10.10 18.25 14.20
CA ALA A 189 8.72 18.47 14.61
C ALA A 189 7.73 17.71 13.69
N LEU A 190 7.92 17.81 12.37
CA LEU A 190 7.15 17.05 11.38
C LEU A 190 7.34 15.53 11.56
N GLY A 191 8.57 15.10 11.89
CA GLY A 191 8.89 13.71 12.19
C GLY A 191 8.13 13.16 13.39
N PHE A 192 8.00 13.93 14.47
CA PHE A 192 7.18 13.54 15.63
C PHE A 192 5.69 13.40 15.29
N VAL A 193 5.17 14.30 14.45
CA VAL A 193 3.79 14.17 13.95
C VAL A 193 3.62 12.88 13.14
N LEU A 194 4.57 12.58 12.24
CA LEU A 194 4.54 11.38 11.44
C LEU A 194 4.59 10.11 12.29
N ILE A 195 5.45 10.06 13.32
CA ILE A 195 5.53 8.92 14.26
C ILE A 195 4.23 8.76 15.04
N GLY A 196 3.58 9.86 15.42
CA GLY A 196 2.30 9.82 16.12
C GLY A 196 1.14 9.30 15.26
N MET A 197 1.28 9.33 13.94
CA MET A 197 0.29 8.80 12.98
C MET A 197 0.55 7.34 12.58
N ALA A 198 1.77 6.83 12.76
CA ALA A 198 2.20 5.50 12.36
C ALA A 198 1.96 4.46 13.45
#